data_f8e7b1e053bd89541802604ee72ed94f
#
_entry.id   f8e7b1e053bd89541802604ee72ed94f
#
_cell.length_a   1.000
_cell.length_b   1.000
_cell.length_c   1.000
_cell.angle_alpha   90.00
_cell.angle_beta   90.00
_cell.angle_gamma   90.00
#
_symmetry.space_group_name_H-M   'P 1'
#
loop_
_entity.id
_entity.type
_entity.pdbx_description
1 polymer ?
#
loop_
_entity_poly.entity_id
_entity_poly.type
_entity_poly.pdbx_seq_one_letter_code
_entity_poly.pdbx_strand_id
1 'polypeptide(L)'
;TGLPSFHCGSVRNPIGVMHMEHDRVGELLARMRRLTGDYQPPADGCASYTALFAGLEQLEADTHLHVHKENNVLFPKAVQLEAELSASAMDR
;
A
#
# COMPACT_ATOMS: atom_id res chain seq x y z
N THR A 1 -28.14 15.02 -2.67
CA THR A 1 -26.73 15.34 -2.52
C THR A 1 -25.89 14.42 -3.39
N GLY A 2 -25.11 14.99 -4.29
CA GLY A 2 -24.34 14.20 -5.23
C GLY A 2 -23.13 13.47 -4.66
N LEU A 3 -22.54 14.00 -3.60
CA LEU A 3 -21.31 13.44 -3.04
C LEU A 3 -21.53 12.98 -1.61
N PRO A 4 -20.98 11.82 -1.25
CA PRO A 4 -20.98 11.42 0.14
C PRO A 4 -20.15 12.41 0.97
N SER A 5 -20.60 12.65 2.17
CA SER A 5 -19.85 13.49 3.09
C SER A 5 -18.82 12.64 3.82
N PHE A 6 -17.56 12.92 3.60
CA PHE A 6 -16.49 12.25 4.33
C PHE A 6 -16.32 12.92 5.70
N HIS A 7 -16.17 12.11 6.74
CA HIS A 7 -15.93 12.62 8.09
C HIS A 7 -14.70 13.49 8.16
N CYS A 8 -13.74 13.24 7.31
CA CYS A 8 -12.48 13.97 7.25
C CYS A 8 -12.51 15.14 6.27
N GLY A 9 -13.64 15.41 5.63
CA GLY A 9 -13.83 16.55 4.75
C GLY A 9 -13.23 16.40 3.34
N SER A 10 -12.31 15.48 3.13
CA SER A 10 -11.65 15.27 1.85
C SER A 10 -11.10 13.86 1.76
N VAL A 11 -11.03 13.32 0.54
CA VAL A 11 -10.39 12.03 0.28
C VAL A 11 -8.89 12.06 0.62
N ARG A 12 -8.28 13.25 0.68
CA ARG A 12 -6.86 13.39 1.05
C ARG A 12 -6.57 12.91 2.47
N ASN A 13 -7.52 13.03 3.37
CA ASN A 13 -7.32 12.62 4.75
C ASN A 13 -7.21 11.10 4.91
N PRO A 14 -8.15 10.27 4.40
CA PRO A 14 -7.95 8.82 4.43
C PRO A 14 -6.74 8.38 3.61
N ILE A 15 -6.43 9.04 2.50
CA ILE A 15 -5.23 8.72 1.73
C ILE A 15 -3.97 8.98 2.58
N GLY A 16 -3.93 10.08 3.34
CA GLY A 16 -2.83 10.36 4.24
C GLY A 16 -2.62 9.26 5.28
N VAL A 17 -3.72 8.75 5.84
CA VAL A 17 -3.64 7.62 6.77
C VAL A 17 -3.10 6.37 6.09
N MET A 18 -3.54 6.09 4.86
CA MET A 18 -3.05 4.95 4.10
C MET A 18 -1.55 5.07 3.78
N HIS A 19 -1.07 6.28 3.48
CA HIS A 19 0.37 6.50 3.28
C HIS A 19 1.16 6.16 4.55
N MET A 20 0.67 6.56 5.71
CA MET A 20 1.31 6.22 6.99
C MET A 20 1.32 4.71 7.24
N GLU A 21 0.21 4.04 6.92
CA GLU A 21 0.13 2.58 7.04
C GLU A 21 1.07 1.89 6.07
N HIS A 22 1.19 2.40 4.84
CA HIS A 22 2.11 1.86 3.85
C HIS A 22 3.57 1.99 4.30
N ASP A 23 3.93 3.13 4.92
CA ASP A 23 5.28 3.31 5.47
C ASP A 23 5.57 2.28 6.55
N ARG A 24 4.58 2.03 7.43
CA ARG A 24 4.72 1.03 8.48
C ARG A 24 4.87 -0.38 7.90
N VAL A 25 4.07 -0.72 6.90
CA VAL A 25 4.19 -2.01 6.21
C VAL A 25 5.58 -2.14 5.58
N GLY A 26 6.08 -1.07 4.97
CA GLY A 26 7.43 -1.05 4.39
C GLY A 26 8.50 -1.33 5.42
N GLU A 27 8.39 -0.74 6.61
CA GLU A 27 9.32 -0.98 7.71
C GLU A 27 9.27 -2.44 8.18
N LEU A 28 8.05 -3.00 8.29
CA LEU A 28 7.87 -4.39 8.71
C LEU A 28 8.44 -5.36 7.67
N LEU A 29 8.24 -5.09 6.39
CA LEU A 29 8.80 -5.91 5.32
C LEU A 29 10.32 -5.84 5.30
N ALA A 30 10.89 -4.66 5.52
CA ALA A 30 12.34 -4.50 5.61
C ALA A 30 12.91 -5.30 6.80
N ARG A 31 12.21 -5.27 7.93
CA ARG A 31 12.60 -6.04 9.11
C ARG A 31 12.53 -7.54 8.84
N MET A 32 11.48 -7.99 8.16
CA MET A 32 11.33 -9.40 7.81
C MET A 32 12.46 -9.86 6.88
N ARG A 33 12.82 -9.01 5.91
CA ARG A 33 13.95 -9.30 5.02
C ARG A 33 15.26 -9.44 5.78
N ARG A 34 15.51 -8.54 6.73
CA ARG A 34 16.73 -8.62 7.56
C ARG A 34 16.73 -9.87 8.45
N LEU A 35 15.62 -10.17 9.09
CA LEU A 35 15.51 -11.31 9.99
C LEU A 35 15.67 -12.65 9.26
N THR A 36 15.31 -12.70 8.00
CA THR A 36 15.42 -13.92 7.18
C THR A 36 16.69 -13.96 6.34
N GLY A 37 17.60 -12.99 6.51
CA GLY A 37 18.82 -12.92 5.71
C GLY A 37 18.52 -12.83 4.22
N ASP A 38 17.66 -11.91 3.82
CA ASP A 38 17.21 -11.72 2.43
C ASP A 38 16.47 -12.95 1.90
N TYR A 39 15.69 -13.61 2.77
CA TYR A 39 14.89 -14.79 2.41
C TYR A 39 15.75 -15.99 1.95
N GLN A 40 16.96 -16.08 2.49
CA GLN A 40 17.84 -17.21 2.19
C GLN A 40 17.62 -18.29 3.25
N PRO A 41 17.10 -19.47 2.87
CA PRO A 41 16.90 -20.52 3.84
C PRO A 41 18.25 -21.06 4.34
N PRO A 42 18.31 -21.57 5.59
CA PRO A 42 19.53 -22.20 6.07
C PRO A 42 19.95 -23.36 5.18
N ALA A 43 21.25 -23.64 5.12
CA ALA A 43 21.78 -24.73 4.28
C ALA A 43 21.18 -26.09 4.66
N ASP A 44 20.83 -26.27 5.94
CA ASP A 44 20.22 -27.50 6.46
C ASP A 44 18.69 -27.41 6.55
N GLY A 45 18.09 -26.37 5.97
CA GLY A 45 16.64 -26.18 5.97
C GLY A 45 15.92 -27.20 5.10
N CYS A 46 14.74 -27.65 5.55
CA CYS A 46 13.93 -28.57 4.76
C CYS A 46 13.19 -27.87 3.63
N ALA A 47 12.55 -28.65 2.75
CA ALA A 47 11.79 -28.11 1.62
C ALA A 47 10.69 -27.15 2.05
N SER A 48 10.02 -27.43 3.19
CA SER A 48 8.97 -26.54 3.72
C SER A 48 9.54 -25.18 4.13
N TYR A 49 10.74 -25.14 4.67
CA TYR A 49 11.41 -23.91 5.05
C TYR A 49 11.73 -23.07 3.83
N THR A 50 12.27 -23.71 2.80
CA THR A 50 12.56 -23.06 1.52
C THR A 50 11.30 -22.49 0.87
N ALA A 51 10.22 -23.27 0.88
CA ALA A 51 8.93 -22.83 0.33
C ALA A 51 8.36 -21.64 1.11
N LEU A 52 8.49 -21.66 2.44
CA LEU A 52 8.03 -20.54 3.27
C LEU A 52 8.77 -19.25 2.91
N PHE A 53 10.09 -19.31 2.80
CA PHE A 53 10.86 -18.10 2.49
C PHE A 53 10.59 -17.59 1.09
N ALA A 54 10.41 -18.47 0.12
CA ALA A 54 10.00 -18.08 -1.23
C ALA A 54 8.64 -17.39 -1.22
N GLY A 55 7.70 -17.90 -0.44
CA GLY A 55 6.39 -17.29 -0.28
C GLY A 55 6.44 -15.92 0.38
N LEU A 56 7.30 -15.75 1.38
CA LEU A 56 7.48 -14.46 2.05
C LEU A 56 8.09 -13.43 1.11
N GLU A 57 9.07 -13.85 0.30
CA GLU A 57 9.68 -12.97 -0.69
C GLU A 57 8.65 -12.53 -1.74
N GLN A 58 7.82 -13.45 -2.19
CA GLN A 58 6.74 -13.14 -3.14
C GLN A 58 5.73 -12.17 -2.52
N LEU A 59 5.37 -12.37 -1.26
CA LEU A 59 4.48 -11.46 -0.55
C LEU A 59 5.04 -10.05 -0.51
N GLU A 60 6.35 -9.91 -0.24
CA GLU A 60 7.00 -8.61 -0.24
C GLU A 60 6.90 -7.94 -1.61
N ALA A 61 7.22 -8.68 -2.68
CA ALA A 61 7.15 -8.14 -4.04
C ALA A 61 5.73 -7.72 -4.41
N ASP A 62 4.73 -8.54 -4.09
CA ASP A 62 3.34 -8.24 -4.39
C ASP A 62 2.86 -7.03 -3.60
N THR A 63 3.27 -6.91 -2.35
CA THR A 63 2.88 -5.78 -1.49
C THR A 63 3.50 -4.49 -2.01
N HIS A 64 4.78 -4.51 -2.39
CA HIS A 64 5.43 -3.33 -2.96
C HIS A 64 4.73 -2.87 -4.24
N LEU A 65 4.34 -3.80 -5.11
CA LEU A 65 3.62 -3.47 -6.34
C LEU A 65 2.24 -2.87 -6.03
N HIS A 66 1.53 -3.45 -5.08
CA HIS A 66 0.23 -2.96 -4.64
C HIS A 66 0.33 -1.52 -4.12
N VAL A 67 1.28 -1.27 -3.23
CA VAL A 67 1.52 0.06 -2.67
C VAL A 67 1.91 1.05 -3.77
N HIS A 68 2.77 0.63 -4.70
CA HIS A 68 3.19 1.47 -5.82
C HIS A 68 1.99 1.90 -6.66
N LYS A 69 1.09 0.98 -6.97
CA LYS A 69 -0.11 1.30 -7.76
C LYS A 69 -1.03 2.27 -7.02
N GLU A 70 -1.22 2.08 -5.72
CA GLU A 70 -2.05 2.99 -4.94
C GLU A 70 -1.44 4.39 -4.88
N ASN A 71 -0.16 4.48 -4.53
CA ASN A 71 0.50 5.76 -4.35
C ASN A 71 0.65 6.55 -5.65
N ASN A 72 0.87 5.87 -6.77
CA ASN A 72 1.24 6.54 -8.02
C ASN A 72 0.09 6.62 -9.04
N VAL A 73 -0.95 5.82 -8.88
CA VAL A 73 -2.08 5.79 -9.81
C VAL A 73 -3.39 6.08 -9.11
N LEU A 74 -3.77 5.24 -8.13
CA LEU A 74 -5.09 5.32 -7.52
C LEU A 74 -5.29 6.61 -6.73
N PHE A 75 -4.37 6.93 -5.82
CA PHE A 75 -4.53 8.10 -4.95
C PHE A 75 -4.50 9.41 -5.73
N PRO A 76 -3.57 9.62 -6.67
CA PRO A 76 -3.61 10.83 -7.49
C PRO A 76 -4.90 10.96 -8.29
N LYS A 77 -5.42 9.86 -8.83
CA LYS A 77 -6.68 9.89 -9.56
C LYS A 77 -7.87 10.19 -8.65
N ALA A 78 -7.87 9.64 -7.44
CA ALA A 78 -8.93 9.92 -6.48
C ALA A 78 -8.97 11.40 -6.10
N VAL A 79 -7.80 11.99 -5.86
CA VAL A 79 -7.69 13.42 -5.55
C VAL A 79 -8.15 14.26 -6.73
N GLN A 80 -7.74 13.89 -7.93
CA GLN A 80 -8.15 14.60 -9.14
C GLN A 80 -9.67 14.53 -9.34
N LEU A 81 -10.25 13.36 -9.18
CA LEU A 81 -11.69 13.17 -9.33
C LEU A 81 -12.46 13.97 -8.29
N GLU A 82 -12.01 14.00 -7.04
CA GLU A 82 -12.63 14.81 -6.00
C GLU A 82 -12.62 16.30 -6.40
N ALA A 83 -11.49 16.77 -6.90
CA ALA A 83 -11.37 18.17 -7.33
C ALA A 83 -12.32 18.47 -8.49
N GLU A 84 -12.43 17.58 -9.46
CA GLU A 84 -13.33 17.75 -10.61
C GLU A 84 -14.79 17.76 -10.16
N LEU A 85 -15.18 16.87 -9.28
CA LEU A 85 -16.54 16.81 -8.77
C LEU A 85 -16.89 18.06 -7.93
N SER A 86 -15.95 18.55 -7.14
CA SER A 86 -16.14 19.76 -6.35
C SER A 86 -16.28 20.98 -7.25
N ALA A 87 -15.47 21.11 -8.29
CA ALA A 87 -15.55 22.21 -9.25
C ALA A 87 -16.89 22.16 -9.99
N SER A 88 -17.31 20.99 -10.43
CA SER A 88 -18.59 20.81 -11.12
C SER A 88 -19.77 21.19 -10.22
N ALA A 89 -19.71 20.84 -8.93
CA ALA A 89 -20.76 21.20 -7.99
C ALA A 89 -20.80 22.71 -7.74
N MET A 90 -19.66 23.38 -7.75
CA MET A 90 -19.59 24.83 -7.54
C MET A 90 -20.10 25.62 -8.75
N ASP A 91 -20.02 25.07 -9.94
CA ASP A 91 -20.47 25.72 -11.17
C ASP A 91 -22.00 25.73 -11.32
N ARG A 92 -22.71 25.07 -10.45
CA ARG A 92 -24.16 25.02 -10.46
C ARG A 92 -24.74 26.01 -9.45
#